data_749b83a2504e93a0a9d00cef7b3b1e24
#
_entry.id   749b83a2504e93a0a9d00cef7b3b1e24
#
_cell.length_a   1.000
_cell.length_b   1.000
_cell.length_c   1.000
_cell.angle_alpha   90.00
_cell.angle_beta   90.00
_cell.angle_gamma   90.00
#
_symmetry.space_group_name_H-M   'P 1'
#
loop_
_entity.id
_entity.type
_entity.pdbx_description
1 polymer ?
#
loop_
_entity_poly.entity_id
_entity_poly.type
_entity_poly.pdbx_seq_one_letter_code
_entity_poly.pdbx_strand_id
1 'polypeptide(L)'
;MRRAVLLLVVLVLGVAPAAAQDVVKFGQIEAQTGANAIYGWMSSQGAALAVDEVNKAGGFKVGGKTYKIQLIALDTRGEPKEATVQLKRLVEVDGAKYIFGPFLSNVFLAIRPYAAEWNGKILMWGGATRIHDYVGTPGHEFLMRTWNWDAGPNGFGELMVDNLLRTTGARKIAMLFQNDQGGKVLEDIYVPMFKKKGIEYRLDYFEPCTKDFSAVLAKVAAWKPDFLFPSYADSYLYDIVRQATEAGQLTKFFLVRGSLGPGLKNRDGIEEYMVYIPKYFEEAEKKDPKVAKFIKAYKDFYKRDFPYDQAPLCSASCYDHVYMLVEAMKKAGTVDDPVAVKKALMAMTYDGLWKIRFDERGEAIFNFDVVRLKKGGALEVTHINPS
;
A
#
# COMPACT_ATOMS: atom_id res chain seq x y z
N MET A 1 61.34 60.91 15.00
CA MET A 1 60.56 60.21 13.98
C MET A 1 60.39 58.77 14.41
N ARG A 2 59.29 58.43 15.07
CA ARG A 2 58.98 57.06 15.53
C ARG A 2 58.16 56.35 14.43
N ARG A 3 58.68 55.29 13.85
CA ARG A 3 57.96 54.42 12.88
C ARG A 3 57.09 53.45 13.66
N ALA A 4 55.76 53.52 13.53
CA ALA A 4 54.84 52.53 14.05
C ALA A 4 54.74 51.35 13.01
N VAL A 5 55.08 50.18 13.47
CA VAL A 5 54.90 48.92 12.75
C VAL A 5 53.50 48.35 13.05
N LEU A 6 52.63 48.38 12.03
CA LEU A 6 51.29 47.79 12.10
C LEU A 6 51.40 46.28 11.86
N LEU A 7 51.16 45.45 12.89
CA LEU A 7 51.07 44.00 12.75
C LEU A 7 49.68 43.64 12.26
N LEU A 8 49.59 43.17 11.04
CA LEU A 8 48.34 42.63 10.45
C LEU A 8 48.19 41.19 10.92
N VAL A 9 47.26 40.95 11.89
CA VAL A 9 46.88 39.60 12.31
C VAL A 9 45.86 39.07 11.30
N VAL A 10 46.30 38.19 10.39
CA VAL A 10 45.40 37.44 9.49
C VAL A 10 44.76 36.31 10.28
N LEU A 11 43.47 36.44 10.63
CA LEU A 11 42.67 35.39 11.23
C LEU A 11 42.30 34.40 10.11
N VAL A 12 43.01 33.28 10.00
CA VAL A 12 42.62 32.15 9.13
C VAL A 12 41.46 31.43 9.81
N LEU A 13 40.25 31.79 9.45
CA LEU A 13 39.07 30.99 9.75
C LEU A 13 39.21 29.65 9.02
N GLY A 14 39.64 28.62 9.71
CA GLY A 14 39.67 27.27 9.20
C GLY A 14 38.22 26.80 8.88
N VAL A 15 37.86 26.79 7.61
CA VAL A 15 36.67 26.10 7.14
C VAL A 15 36.96 24.63 7.36
N ALA A 16 36.40 24.07 8.45
CA ALA A 16 36.40 22.60 8.65
C ALA A 16 35.72 21.98 7.43
N PRO A 17 36.33 20.97 6.77
CA PRO A 17 35.69 20.28 5.69
C PRO A 17 34.37 19.73 6.20
N ALA A 18 33.24 20.07 5.56
CA ALA A 18 31.97 19.47 5.86
C ALA A 18 32.17 17.95 5.74
N ALA A 19 32.14 17.22 6.84
CA ALA A 19 32.24 15.78 6.85
C ALA A 19 31.20 15.25 5.88
N ALA A 20 31.64 14.44 4.89
CA ALA A 20 30.74 13.82 3.96
C ALA A 20 29.69 13.06 4.78
N GLN A 21 28.42 13.45 4.65
CA GLN A 21 27.36 12.87 5.43
C GLN A 21 27.12 11.45 4.93
N ASP A 22 27.16 10.45 5.85
CA ASP A 22 26.89 9.06 5.50
C ASP A 22 25.47 8.93 4.90
N VAL A 23 25.32 8.13 3.84
CA VAL A 23 24.07 7.97 3.09
C VAL A 23 23.68 6.50 3.06
N VAL A 24 22.40 6.22 3.38
CA VAL A 24 21.80 4.91 3.13
C VAL A 24 20.91 4.99 1.89
N LYS A 25 21.02 4.00 1.00
CA LYS A 25 20.25 3.96 -0.25
C LYS A 25 19.01 3.10 -0.09
N PHE A 26 17.86 3.69 -0.37
CA PHE A 26 16.57 3.02 -0.48
C PHE A 26 16.18 2.94 -1.95
N GLY A 27 15.83 1.75 -2.41
CA GLY A 27 15.33 1.53 -3.75
C GLY A 27 13.81 1.52 -3.78
N GLN A 28 13.22 2.00 -4.88
CA GLN A 28 11.81 1.84 -5.15
C GLN A 28 11.58 1.47 -6.61
N ILE A 29 10.81 0.41 -6.85
CA ILE A 29 10.41 -0.04 -8.19
C ILE A 29 8.89 -0.07 -8.27
N GLU A 30 8.33 0.86 -9.05
CA GLU A 30 6.88 1.02 -9.19
C GLU A 30 6.51 1.40 -10.62
N ALA A 31 5.25 1.19 -11.00
CA ALA A 31 4.71 1.67 -12.26
C ALA A 31 4.42 3.19 -12.13
N GLN A 32 5.39 4.05 -12.43
CA GLN A 32 5.19 5.50 -12.40
C GLN A 32 4.57 6.04 -13.69
N THR A 33 4.63 5.27 -14.77
CA THR A 33 3.95 5.53 -16.05
C THR A 33 3.17 4.30 -16.50
N GLY A 34 2.35 4.44 -17.57
CA GLY A 34 1.52 3.36 -18.08
C GLY A 34 0.13 3.29 -17.43
N ALA A 35 -0.61 2.22 -17.73
CA ALA A 35 -2.04 2.08 -17.37
C ALA A 35 -2.31 2.06 -15.84
N ASN A 36 -1.33 1.61 -15.05
CA ASN A 36 -1.43 1.51 -13.59
C ASN A 36 -0.56 2.54 -12.86
N ALA A 37 -0.18 3.62 -13.55
CA ALA A 37 0.73 4.63 -13.02
C ALA A 37 0.23 5.30 -11.74
N ILE A 38 -1.07 5.38 -11.53
CA ILE A 38 -1.65 6.01 -10.34
C ILE A 38 -1.13 5.38 -9.05
N TYR A 39 -1.01 4.06 -8.99
CA TYR A 39 -0.54 3.36 -7.79
C TYR A 39 0.95 3.59 -7.53
N GLY A 40 1.78 3.45 -8.57
CA GLY A 40 3.22 3.64 -8.46
C GLY A 40 3.61 5.09 -8.19
N TRP A 41 2.92 6.03 -8.84
CA TRP A 41 3.11 7.44 -8.62
C TRP A 41 2.76 7.84 -7.17
N MET A 42 1.63 7.36 -6.63
CA MET A 42 1.23 7.59 -5.24
C MET A 42 2.24 6.99 -4.25
N SER A 43 2.69 5.75 -4.50
CA SER A 43 3.72 5.10 -3.68
C SER A 43 5.01 5.92 -3.63
N SER A 44 5.46 6.39 -4.79
CA SER A 44 6.68 7.21 -4.90
C SER A 44 6.56 8.52 -4.13
N GLN A 45 5.38 9.13 -4.13
CA GLN A 45 5.15 10.36 -3.40
C GLN A 45 5.22 10.19 -1.88
N GLY A 46 4.66 9.12 -1.35
CA GLY A 46 4.73 8.84 0.08
C GLY A 46 6.18 8.64 0.55
N ALA A 47 6.94 7.83 -0.19
CA ALA A 47 8.34 7.59 0.11
C ALA A 47 9.19 8.88 0.01
N ALA A 48 9.00 9.67 -1.05
CA ALA A 48 9.73 10.91 -1.26
C ALA A 48 9.46 11.95 -0.15
N LEU A 49 8.20 12.09 0.28
CA LEU A 49 7.83 12.97 1.38
C LEU A 49 8.53 12.56 2.68
N ALA A 50 8.48 11.27 3.05
CA ALA A 50 9.13 10.78 4.26
C ALA A 50 10.65 10.97 4.22
N VAL A 51 11.28 10.69 3.09
CA VAL A 51 12.73 10.91 2.90
C VAL A 51 13.10 12.38 3.02
N ASP A 52 12.32 13.29 2.44
CA ASP A 52 12.53 14.72 2.56
C ASP A 52 12.44 15.18 4.02
N GLU A 53 11.41 14.73 4.77
CA GLU A 53 11.26 15.07 6.18
C GLU A 53 12.43 14.54 7.03
N VAL A 54 12.83 13.27 6.86
CA VAL A 54 13.97 12.69 7.58
C VAL A 54 15.25 13.48 7.27
N ASN A 55 15.50 13.80 6.01
CA ASN A 55 16.69 14.50 5.58
C ASN A 55 16.72 15.97 6.03
N LYS A 56 15.59 16.68 6.03
CA LYS A 56 15.44 18.04 6.55
C LYS A 56 15.60 18.12 8.06
N ALA A 57 15.21 17.07 8.78
CA ALA A 57 15.47 16.95 10.22
C ALA A 57 16.95 16.68 10.56
N GLY A 58 17.83 16.65 9.57
CA GLY A 58 19.26 16.38 9.75
C GLY A 58 19.67 14.91 9.57
N GLY A 59 18.72 14.04 9.17
CA GLY A 59 18.93 12.61 9.05
C GLY A 59 18.60 11.86 10.33
N PHE A 60 19.12 10.62 10.46
CA PHE A 60 18.90 9.77 11.63
C PHE A 60 20.19 9.14 12.11
N LYS A 61 20.27 8.83 13.42
CA LYS A 61 21.48 8.30 14.06
C LYS A 61 21.41 6.79 14.21
N VAL A 62 22.49 6.09 13.80
CA VAL A 62 22.71 4.66 14.01
C VAL A 62 24.17 4.42 14.35
N GLY A 63 24.48 3.66 15.39
CA GLY A 63 25.86 3.32 15.76
C GLY A 63 26.79 4.53 15.95
N GLY A 64 26.25 5.66 16.43
CA GLY A 64 27.01 6.90 16.64
C GLY A 64 27.20 7.76 15.40
N LYS A 65 26.83 7.30 14.22
CA LYS A 65 26.86 8.05 12.96
C LYS A 65 25.50 8.61 12.59
N THR A 66 25.49 9.69 11.80
CA THR A 66 24.27 10.31 11.27
C THR A 66 24.18 10.02 9.78
N TYR A 67 23.04 9.46 9.36
CA TYR A 67 22.77 9.06 7.99
C TYR A 67 21.66 9.92 7.38
N LYS A 68 21.79 10.25 6.11
CA LYS A 68 20.68 10.69 5.24
C LYS A 68 20.22 9.53 4.35
N ILE A 69 19.04 9.68 3.79
CA ILE A 69 18.45 8.69 2.87
C ILE A 69 18.58 9.22 1.44
N GLN A 70 19.09 8.38 0.54
CA GLN A 70 18.97 8.58 -0.90
C GLN A 70 17.90 7.62 -1.41
N LEU A 71 16.76 8.14 -1.85
CA LEU A 71 15.72 7.35 -2.50
C LEU A 71 16.02 7.26 -4.00
N ILE A 72 16.15 6.03 -4.51
CA ILE A 72 16.34 5.72 -5.93
C ILE A 72 15.04 5.09 -6.42
N ALA A 73 14.17 5.91 -7.02
CA ALA A 73 12.87 5.47 -7.52
C ALA A 73 12.96 5.22 -9.03
N LEU A 74 12.69 3.98 -9.45
CA LEU A 74 12.76 3.54 -10.84
C LEU A 74 11.38 3.13 -11.35
N ASP A 75 11.09 3.55 -12.59
CA ASP A 75 9.80 3.29 -13.26
C ASP A 75 9.83 1.93 -13.95
N THR A 76 8.92 1.04 -13.56
CA THR A 76 8.71 -0.26 -14.21
C THR A 76 7.71 -0.20 -15.35
N ARG A 77 7.01 0.90 -15.55
CA ARG A 77 5.89 1.07 -16.50
C ARG A 77 4.76 0.05 -16.31
N GLY A 78 4.79 -0.72 -15.21
CA GLY A 78 3.93 -1.87 -15.00
C GLY A 78 4.32 -3.11 -15.79
N GLU A 79 5.53 -3.11 -16.37
CA GLU A 79 6.03 -4.17 -17.25
C GLU A 79 6.97 -5.12 -16.49
N PRO A 80 6.68 -6.45 -16.49
CA PRO A 80 7.48 -7.45 -15.79
C PRO A 80 8.97 -7.46 -16.21
N LYS A 81 9.26 -7.32 -17.49
CA LYS A 81 10.65 -7.31 -17.99
C LYS A 81 11.41 -6.09 -17.50
N GLU A 82 10.79 -4.92 -17.55
CA GLU A 82 11.38 -3.68 -17.08
C GLU A 82 11.66 -3.74 -15.58
N ALA A 83 10.73 -4.25 -14.79
CA ALA A 83 10.92 -4.42 -13.35
C ALA A 83 12.13 -5.30 -13.00
N THR A 84 12.37 -6.38 -13.77
CA THR A 84 13.54 -7.23 -13.60
C THR A 84 14.84 -6.46 -13.84
N VAL A 85 14.90 -5.65 -14.89
CA VAL A 85 16.06 -4.81 -15.21
C VAL A 85 16.29 -3.78 -14.10
N GLN A 86 15.22 -3.11 -13.66
CA GLN A 86 15.31 -2.08 -12.64
C GLN A 86 15.71 -2.65 -11.26
N LEU A 87 15.18 -3.83 -10.88
CA LEU A 87 15.58 -4.49 -9.64
C LEU A 87 17.08 -4.84 -9.65
N LYS A 88 17.58 -5.44 -10.73
CA LYS A 88 19.01 -5.76 -10.87
C LYS A 88 19.87 -4.50 -10.78
N ARG A 89 19.46 -3.44 -11.45
CA ARG A 89 20.16 -2.15 -11.37
C ARG A 89 20.22 -1.63 -9.93
N LEU A 90 19.09 -1.62 -9.20
CA LEU A 90 19.08 -1.16 -7.81
C LEU A 90 20.04 -1.93 -6.91
N VAL A 91 20.11 -3.26 -7.09
CA VAL A 91 20.94 -4.12 -6.22
C VAL A 91 22.40 -4.10 -6.66
N GLU A 92 22.68 -4.37 -7.93
CA GLU A 92 24.02 -4.63 -8.43
C GLU A 92 24.81 -3.36 -8.77
N VAL A 93 24.12 -2.31 -9.24
CA VAL A 93 24.78 -1.06 -9.66
C VAL A 93 24.61 0.03 -8.60
N ASP A 94 23.39 0.27 -8.13
CA ASP A 94 23.11 1.32 -7.18
C ASP A 94 23.43 0.90 -5.73
N GLY A 95 23.47 -0.40 -5.44
CA GLY A 95 23.81 -0.96 -4.12
C GLY A 95 22.72 -0.74 -3.08
N ALA A 96 21.43 -0.62 -3.50
CA ALA A 96 20.32 -0.51 -2.58
C ALA A 96 20.03 -1.85 -1.89
N LYS A 97 19.98 -1.83 -0.55
CA LYS A 97 19.70 -3.04 0.26
C LYS A 97 18.24 -3.10 0.74
N TYR A 98 17.53 -1.99 0.70
CA TYR A 98 16.15 -1.84 1.18
C TYR A 98 15.29 -1.37 0.03
N ILE A 99 14.32 -2.19 -0.38
CA ILE A 99 13.59 -1.97 -1.64
C ILE A 99 12.08 -2.01 -1.38
N PHE A 100 11.37 -1.02 -1.90
CA PHE A 100 9.91 -0.90 -1.87
C PHE A 100 9.29 -1.23 -3.23
N GLY A 101 8.15 -1.89 -3.22
CA GLY A 101 7.42 -2.26 -4.43
C GLY A 101 7.86 -3.59 -5.03
N PRO A 102 7.28 -3.98 -6.16
CA PRO A 102 6.20 -3.31 -6.88
C PRO A 102 4.83 -3.55 -6.26
N PHE A 103 3.88 -2.65 -6.56
CA PHE A 103 2.49 -2.81 -6.19
C PHE A 103 1.78 -3.91 -6.98
N LEU A 104 2.09 -4.01 -8.27
CA LEU A 104 1.40 -4.90 -9.20
C LEU A 104 1.83 -6.36 -9.03
N SER A 105 0.86 -7.25 -8.89
CA SER A 105 1.10 -8.68 -8.65
C SER A 105 1.83 -9.39 -9.79
N ASN A 106 1.49 -9.11 -11.06
CA ASN A 106 2.16 -9.67 -12.22
C ASN A 106 3.63 -9.24 -12.32
N VAL A 107 3.91 -7.98 -11.97
CA VAL A 107 5.27 -7.43 -11.93
C VAL A 107 6.06 -8.05 -10.78
N PHE A 108 5.44 -8.22 -9.62
CA PHE A 108 6.06 -8.87 -8.48
C PHE A 108 6.44 -10.33 -8.78
N LEU A 109 5.55 -11.09 -9.43
CA LEU A 109 5.83 -12.49 -9.81
C LEU A 109 7.08 -12.61 -10.69
N ALA A 110 7.29 -11.66 -11.59
CA ALA A 110 8.45 -11.67 -12.48
C ALA A 110 9.78 -11.42 -11.76
N ILE A 111 9.76 -10.57 -10.71
CA ILE A 111 10.99 -10.22 -9.97
C ILE A 111 11.25 -11.14 -8.78
N ARG A 112 10.26 -11.89 -8.32
CA ARG A 112 10.38 -12.78 -7.16
C ARG A 112 11.58 -13.74 -7.24
N PRO A 113 11.85 -14.44 -8.37
CA PRO A 113 13.01 -15.33 -8.46
C PRO A 113 14.34 -14.61 -8.23
N TYR A 114 14.46 -13.38 -8.75
CA TYR A 114 15.67 -12.57 -8.58
C TYR A 114 15.82 -12.05 -7.15
N ALA A 115 14.73 -11.68 -6.51
CA ALA A 115 14.75 -11.30 -5.10
C ALA A 115 15.23 -12.45 -4.22
N ALA A 116 14.95 -13.71 -4.60
CA ALA A 116 15.44 -14.90 -3.91
C ALA A 116 16.95 -15.09 -4.05
N GLU A 117 17.55 -14.70 -5.18
CA GLU A 117 19.02 -14.77 -5.38
C GLU A 117 19.80 -13.88 -4.40
N TRP A 118 19.15 -12.81 -3.91
CA TRP A 118 19.72 -11.88 -2.93
C TRP A 118 19.14 -12.07 -1.53
N ASN A 119 18.54 -13.22 -1.24
CA ASN A 119 17.97 -13.53 0.05
C ASN A 119 19.00 -13.30 1.17
N GLY A 120 18.65 -12.48 2.16
CA GLY A 120 19.58 -12.03 3.21
C GLY A 120 20.51 -10.88 2.85
N LYS A 121 20.66 -10.54 1.57
CA LYS A 121 21.47 -9.39 1.11
C LYS A 121 20.63 -8.13 0.93
N ILE A 122 19.36 -8.30 0.61
CA ILE A 122 18.38 -7.22 0.53
C ILE A 122 17.20 -7.53 1.44
N LEU A 123 16.47 -6.49 1.84
CA LEU A 123 15.15 -6.59 2.46
C LEU A 123 14.17 -5.86 1.55
N MET A 124 13.14 -6.58 1.10
CA MET A 124 12.21 -6.07 0.12
C MET A 124 10.77 -6.15 0.62
N TRP A 125 10.04 -5.06 0.44
CA TRP A 125 8.60 -5.01 0.61
C TRP A 125 7.91 -5.12 -0.73
N GLY A 126 7.30 -6.27 -0.99
CA GLY A 126 6.26 -6.35 -2.02
C GLY A 126 5.06 -5.56 -1.53
N GLY A 127 4.64 -4.53 -2.26
CA GLY A 127 3.56 -3.64 -1.88
C GLY A 127 2.25 -4.37 -1.57
N ALA A 128 1.12 -3.88 -2.08
CA ALA A 128 -0.18 -4.52 -1.86
C ALA A 128 -0.44 -5.71 -2.82
N THR A 129 0.60 -6.48 -3.16
CA THR A 129 0.43 -7.67 -4.00
C THR A 129 -0.45 -8.71 -3.32
N ARG A 130 -1.36 -9.30 -4.08
CA ARG A 130 -2.28 -10.36 -3.61
C ARG A 130 -1.75 -11.76 -3.74
N ILE A 131 -0.51 -11.91 -4.21
CA ILE A 131 0.12 -13.21 -4.34
C ILE A 131 0.26 -13.80 -2.95
N HIS A 132 -0.31 -15.01 -2.77
CA HIS A 132 -0.12 -15.81 -1.56
C HIS A 132 1.30 -16.39 -1.55
N ASP A 133 1.69 -17.14 -0.69
CA ASP A 133 2.84 -18.05 -0.69
C ASP A 133 4.20 -17.46 -1.12
N TYR A 134 4.46 -16.19 -0.88
CA TYR A 134 5.81 -15.67 -1.10
C TYR A 134 6.51 -15.18 0.18
N VAL A 135 5.73 -14.70 1.15
CA VAL A 135 6.28 -14.18 2.39
C VAL A 135 6.66 -15.33 3.32
N GLY A 136 7.91 -15.35 3.76
CA GLY A 136 8.42 -16.36 4.67
C GLY A 136 8.51 -17.78 4.08
N THR A 137 8.39 -17.94 2.76
CA THR A 137 8.66 -19.23 2.12
C THR A 137 10.16 -19.46 1.96
N PRO A 138 10.63 -20.73 1.90
CA PRO A 138 12.05 -21.02 1.73
C PRO A 138 12.68 -20.26 0.55
N GLY A 139 13.79 -19.57 0.80
CA GLY A 139 14.46 -18.73 -0.19
C GLY A 139 13.86 -17.33 -0.38
N HIS A 140 12.76 -17.00 0.32
CA HIS A 140 12.07 -15.69 0.24
C HIS A 140 11.86 -15.08 1.63
N GLU A 141 12.68 -15.46 2.59
CA GLU A 141 12.56 -15.00 3.97
C GLU A 141 12.73 -13.48 4.12
N PHE A 142 13.38 -12.83 3.14
CA PHE A 142 13.59 -11.38 3.11
C PHE A 142 12.60 -10.61 2.22
N LEU A 143 11.57 -11.28 1.75
CA LEU A 143 10.39 -10.64 1.19
C LEU A 143 9.34 -10.45 2.28
N MET A 144 8.88 -9.21 2.48
CA MET A 144 7.86 -8.85 3.45
C MET A 144 6.65 -8.25 2.75
N ARG A 145 5.50 -8.30 3.40
CA ARG A 145 4.28 -7.67 2.89
C ARG A 145 3.64 -6.81 3.97
N THR A 146 3.35 -5.57 3.64
CA THR A 146 2.69 -4.65 4.57
C THR A 146 1.18 -4.75 4.50
N TRP A 147 0.63 -5.22 3.37
CA TRP A 147 -0.80 -5.29 3.15
C TRP A 147 -1.23 -6.70 2.79
N ASN A 148 -1.68 -7.46 3.78
CA ASN A 148 -2.32 -8.75 3.56
C ASN A 148 -3.83 -8.55 3.42
N TRP A 149 -4.31 -8.43 2.19
CA TRP A 149 -5.69 -8.04 1.94
C TRP A 149 -6.69 -9.17 2.06
N ASP A 150 -6.40 -10.32 1.56
CA ASP A 150 -7.43 -11.26 1.22
C ASP A 150 -7.27 -12.65 1.86
N ALA A 151 -6.06 -13.18 1.95
CA ALA A 151 -5.88 -14.56 2.39
C ALA A 151 -4.79 -14.75 3.45
N GLY A 152 -4.81 -15.94 4.06
CA GLY A 152 -3.95 -16.33 5.16
C GLY A 152 -4.58 -16.04 6.52
N PRO A 153 -3.95 -16.51 7.60
CA PRO A 153 -4.49 -16.44 8.95
C PRO A 153 -4.71 -15.01 9.47
N ASN A 154 -4.01 -14.04 8.90
CA ASN A 154 -4.12 -12.62 9.23
C ASN A 154 -4.75 -11.81 8.07
N GLY A 155 -5.28 -12.49 7.05
CA GLY A 155 -5.89 -11.83 5.89
C GLY A 155 -7.23 -11.23 6.23
N PHE A 156 -7.54 -10.09 5.62
CA PHE A 156 -8.81 -9.42 5.83
C PHE A 156 -10.01 -10.16 5.24
N GLY A 157 -9.81 -10.95 4.19
CA GLY A 157 -10.90 -11.58 3.46
C GLY A 157 -11.85 -12.36 4.35
N GLU A 158 -11.34 -13.21 5.25
CA GLU A 158 -12.18 -13.99 6.17
C GLU A 158 -12.89 -13.10 7.18
N LEU A 159 -12.16 -12.15 7.79
CA LEU A 159 -12.73 -11.19 8.75
C LEU A 159 -13.81 -10.30 8.12
N MET A 160 -13.60 -9.90 6.87
CA MET A 160 -14.54 -9.07 6.12
C MET A 160 -15.81 -9.84 5.76
N VAL A 161 -15.68 -11.07 5.30
CA VAL A 161 -16.83 -11.92 5.01
C VAL A 161 -17.60 -12.23 6.28
N ASP A 162 -16.95 -12.54 7.39
CA ASP A 162 -17.60 -12.75 8.69
C ASP A 162 -18.34 -11.48 9.17
N ASN A 163 -17.72 -10.32 9.02
CA ASN A 163 -18.37 -9.06 9.36
C ASN A 163 -19.59 -8.81 8.48
N LEU A 164 -19.49 -9.00 7.16
CA LEU A 164 -20.62 -8.88 6.24
C LEU A 164 -21.78 -9.79 6.66
N LEU A 165 -21.51 -11.08 6.87
CA LEU A 165 -22.53 -12.05 7.25
C LEU A 165 -23.21 -11.67 8.58
N ARG A 166 -22.41 -11.29 9.57
CA ARG A 166 -22.88 -10.91 10.91
C ARG A 166 -23.72 -9.65 10.91
N THR A 167 -23.33 -8.63 10.12
CA THR A 167 -23.96 -7.31 10.16
C THR A 167 -25.14 -7.15 9.21
N THR A 168 -25.19 -7.95 8.14
CA THR A 168 -26.23 -7.84 7.10
C THR A 168 -27.14 -9.06 7.03
N GLY A 169 -26.69 -10.22 7.52
CA GLY A 169 -27.38 -11.50 7.32
C GLY A 169 -27.27 -12.07 5.91
N ALA A 170 -26.44 -11.46 5.05
CA ALA A 170 -26.27 -11.90 3.66
C ALA A 170 -25.93 -13.39 3.56
N ARG A 171 -26.47 -14.06 2.55
CA ARG A 171 -26.22 -15.48 2.27
C ARG A 171 -25.99 -15.75 0.80
N LYS A 172 -26.21 -14.78 -0.06
CA LYS A 172 -26.18 -14.90 -1.51
C LYS A 172 -25.38 -13.77 -2.12
N ILE A 173 -24.18 -14.08 -2.60
CA ILE A 173 -23.22 -13.07 -3.07
C ILE A 173 -22.85 -13.33 -4.52
N ALA A 174 -23.06 -12.32 -5.38
CA ALA A 174 -22.56 -12.35 -6.75
C ALA A 174 -21.15 -11.74 -6.79
N MET A 175 -20.23 -12.41 -7.44
CA MET A 175 -18.88 -11.91 -7.74
C MET A 175 -18.80 -11.56 -9.23
N LEU A 176 -18.29 -10.37 -9.55
CA LEU A 176 -18.06 -9.93 -10.93
C LEU A 176 -16.61 -9.46 -11.04
N PHE A 177 -15.73 -10.32 -11.56
CA PHE A 177 -14.29 -10.08 -11.60
C PHE A 177 -13.78 -9.84 -13.03
N GLN A 178 -12.68 -9.12 -13.12
CA GLN A 178 -11.97 -8.98 -14.39
C GLN A 178 -11.34 -10.33 -14.78
N ASN A 179 -11.42 -10.69 -16.06
CA ASN A 179 -10.80 -11.90 -16.59
C ASN A 179 -9.30 -11.71 -16.80
N ASP A 180 -8.58 -11.63 -15.69
CA ASP A 180 -7.13 -11.50 -15.64
C ASP A 180 -6.55 -12.27 -14.43
N GLN A 181 -5.24 -12.19 -14.24
CA GLN A 181 -4.56 -12.84 -13.12
C GLN A 181 -5.12 -12.37 -11.76
N GLY A 182 -5.47 -11.09 -11.63
CA GLY A 182 -6.01 -10.54 -10.38
C GLY A 182 -7.39 -11.11 -10.05
N GLY A 183 -8.26 -11.23 -11.04
CA GLY A 183 -9.58 -11.84 -10.89
C GLY A 183 -9.51 -13.33 -10.53
N LYS A 184 -8.55 -14.06 -11.12
CA LYS A 184 -8.31 -15.47 -10.78
C LYS A 184 -7.82 -15.65 -9.35
N VAL A 185 -6.93 -14.80 -8.89
CA VAL A 185 -6.48 -14.80 -7.47
C VAL A 185 -7.67 -14.56 -6.53
N LEU A 186 -8.58 -13.64 -6.87
CA LEU A 186 -9.79 -13.43 -6.06
C LEU A 186 -10.71 -14.66 -6.05
N GLU A 187 -10.90 -15.33 -7.19
CA GLU A 187 -11.63 -16.59 -7.26
C GLU A 187 -11.05 -17.63 -6.31
N ASP A 188 -9.72 -17.84 -6.38
CA ASP A 188 -9.00 -18.83 -5.56
C ASP A 188 -9.13 -18.56 -4.05
N ILE A 189 -9.33 -17.31 -3.66
CA ILE A 189 -9.51 -16.90 -2.27
C ILE A 189 -10.96 -17.05 -1.83
N TYR A 190 -11.89 -16.40 -2.56
CA TYR A 190 -13.26 -16.22 -2.08
C TYR A 190 -14.14 -17.41 -2.35
N VAL A 191 -13.93 -18.18 -3.41
CA VAL A 191 -14.76 -19.36 -3.71
C VAL A 191 -14.60 -20.45 -2.63
N PRO A 192 -13.40 -20.86 -2.22
CA PRO A 192 -13.26 -21.80 -1.09
C PRO A 192 -13.82 -21.25 0.22
N MET A 193 -13.63 -19.96 0.48
CA MET A 193 -14.13 -19.29 1.69
C MET A 193 -15.66 -19.29 1.73
N PHE A 194 -16.32 -18.95 0.63
CA PHE A 194 -17.78 -18.96 0.54
C PHE A 194 -18.35 -20.37 0.69
N LYS A 195 -17.72 -21.36 0.07
CA LYS A 195 -18.08 -22.79 0.28
C LYS A 195 -17.98 -23.19 1.74
N LYS A 196 -16.86 -22.87 2.40
CA LYS A 196 -16.63 -23.16 3.83
C LYS A 196 -17.70 -22.51 4.73
N LYS A 197 -18.14 -21.30 4.39
CA LYS A 197 -19.12 -20.53 5.19
C LYS A 197 -20.59 -20.76 4.79
N GLY A 198 -20.85 -21.64 3.83
CA GLY A 198 -22.21 -21.93 3.36
C GLY A 198 -22.88 -20.76 2.64
N ILE A 199 -22.10 -19.93 1.96
CA ILE A 199 -22.60 -18.81 1.17
C ILE A 199 -22.95 -19.33 -0.23
N GLU A 200 -24.17 -19.05 -0.68
CA GLU A 200 -24.55 -19.25 -2.08
C GLU A 200 -23.85 -18.18 -2.91
N TYR A 201 -23.12 -18.57 -3.93
CA TYR A 201 -22.38 -17.61 -4.74
C TYR A 201 -22.55 -17.85 -6.23
N ARG A 202 -22.40 -16.79 -6.99
CA ARG A 202 -22.29 -16.76 -8.44
C ARG A 202 -21.01 -16.00 -8.81
N LEU A 203 -20.24 -16.51 -9.76
CA LEU A 203 -19.06 -15.86 -10.31
C LEU A 203 -19.21 -15.64 -11.80
N ASP A 204 -19.13 -14.40 -12.22
CA ASP A 204 -19.06 -13.98 -13.62
C ASP A 204 -17.76 -13.18 -13.84
N TYR A 205 -17.29 -13.21 -15.08
CA TYR A 205 -16.13 -12.46 -15.53
C TYR A 205 -16.47 -11.43 -16.57
N PHE A 206 -15.68 -10.35 -16.62
CA PHE A 206 -15.68 -9.38 -17.70
C PHE A 206 -14.28 -9.22 -18.28
N GLU A 207 -14.19 -8.92 -19.59
CA GLU A 207 -12.91 -8.75 -20.27
C GLU A 207 -12.24 -7.41 -19.91
N PRO A 208 -10.91 -7.32 -19.92
CA PRO A 208 -10.19 -6.04 -19.82
C PRO A 208 -10.70 -5.04 -20.89
N CYS A 209 -10.74 -3.76 -20.50
CA CYS A 209 -11.26 -2.67 -21.34
C CYS A 209 -12.79 -2.66 -21.57
N THR A 210 -13.56 -3.52 -20.91
CA THR A 210 -15.03 -3.47 -20.91
C THR A 210 -15.53 -2.09 -20.46
N LYS A 211 -16.47 -1.53 -21.21
CA LYS A 211 -17.14 -0.26 -20.89
C LYS A 211 -18.63 -0.45 -20.61
N ASP A 212 -19.24 -1.45 -21.21
CA ASP A 212 -20.64 -1.80 -21.03
C ASP A 212 -20.77 -3.10 -20.26
N PHE A 213 -21.33 -3.00 -19.07
CA PHE A 213 -21.56 -4.12 -18.15
C PHE A 213 -23.03 -4.56 -18.13
N SER A 214 -23.91 -3.94 -18.93
CA SER A 214 -25.37 -4.13 -18.88
C SER A 214 -25.78 -5.60 -18.97
N ALA A 215 -25.22 -6.34 -19.93
CA ALA A 215 -25.56 -7.74 -20.15
C ALA A 215 -25.18 -8.65 -18.97
N VAL A 216 -24.00 -8.49 -18.39
CA VAL A 216 -23.57 -9.27 -17.24
C VAL A 216 -24.32 -8.86 -15.98
N LEU A 217 -24.57 -7.57 -15.79
CA LEU A 217 -25.34 -7.06 -14.65
C LEU A 217 -26.78 -7.55 -14.68
N ALA A 218 -27.43 -7.62 -15.85
CA ALA A 218 -28.77 -8.20 -15.99
C ALA A 218 -28.80 -9.69 -15.57
N LYS A 219 -27.80 -10.48 -15.96
CA LYS A 219 -27.68 -11.88 -15.52
C LYS A 219 -27.49 -12.00 -14.01
N VAL A 220 -26.67 -11.14 -13.45
CA VAL A 220 -26.43 -11.10 -12.01
C VAL A 220 -27.71 -10.70 -11.27
N ALA A 221 -28.39 -9.67 -11.70
CA ALA A 221 -29.64 -9.19 -11.11
C ALA A 221 -30.76 -10.24 -11.16
N ALA A 222 -30.89 -10.98 -12.28
CA ALA A 222 -31.86 -12.07 -12.40
C ALA A 222 -31.63 -13.18 -11.37
N TRP A 223 -30.40 -13.36 -10.90
CA TRP A 223 -30.05 -14.31 -9.84
C TRP A 223 -30.40 -13.81 -8.42
N LYS A 224 -30.72 -12.51 -8.26
CA LYS A 224 -31.13 -11.85 -7.01
C LYS A 224 -30.15 -12.04 -5.85
N PRO A 225 -28.91 -11.57 -5.97
CA PRO A 225 -27.96 -11.60 -4.87
C PRO A 225 -28.35 -10.65 -3.74
N ASP A 226 -27.89 -10.96 -2.51
CA ASP A 226 -27.96 -10.00 -1.40
C ASP A 226 -26.96 -8.85 -1.61
N PHE A 227 -25.77 -9.17 -2.17
CA PHE A 227 -24.72 -8.21 -2.49
C PHE A 227 -24.03 -8.57 -3.81
N LEU A 228 -23.61 -7.52 -4.52
CA LEU A 228 -22.63 -7.65 -5.60
C LEU A 228 -21.24 -7.33 -5.06
N PHE A 229 -20.31 -8.24 -5.29
CA PHE A 229 -18.88 -8.07 -5.06
C PHE A 229 -18.19 -7.87 -6.41
N PRO A 230 -18.01 -6.61 -6.86
CA PRO A 230 -17.32 -6.33 -8.11
C PRO A 230 -15.81 -6.40 -7.96
N SER A 231 -15.12 -6.53 -9.08
CA SER A 231 -13.67 -6.41 -9.13
C SER A 231 -13.21 -5.09 -8.49
N TYR A 232 -12.07 -5.17 -7.80
CA TYR A 232 -11.50 -4.05 -7.05
C TYR A 232 -10.81 -2.98 -7.91
N ALA A 233 -10.69 -3.19 -9.21
CA ALA A 233 -10.04 -2.20 -10.06
C ALA A 233 -10.85 -0.90 -10.09
N ASP A 234 -10.34 0.14 -9.45
CA ASP A 234 -11.01 1.44 -9.33
C ASP A 234 -11.50 1.99 -10.68
N SER A 235 -10.77 1.67 -11.76
CA SER A 235 -11.15 2.04 -13.13
C SER A 235 -12.47 1.44 -13.62
N TYR A 236 -12.88 0.29 -13.11
CA TYR A 236 -14.13 -0.38 -13.51
C TYR A 236 -15.21 -0.26 -12.44
N LEU A 237 -14.80 -0.12 -11.18
CA LEU A 237 -15.70 -0.11 -10.04
C LEU A 237 -16.80 0.95 -10.19
N TYR A 238 -16.41 2.16 -10.53
CA TYR A 238 -17.35 3.26 -10.71
C TYR A 238 -18.38 2.95 -11.82
N ASP A 239 -17.92 2.45 -12.97
CA ASP A 239 -18.79 2.11 -14.09
C ASP A 239 -19.71 0.93 -13.77
N ILE A 240 -19.23 -0.10 -13.08
CA ILE A 240 -20.06 -1.23 -12.63
C ILE A 240 -21.15 -0.75 -11.68
N VAL A 241 -20.80 0.00 -10.64
CA VAL A 241 -21.76 0.52 -9.65
C VAL A 241 -22.74 1.49 -10.32
N ARG A 242 -22.24 2.36 -11.19
CA ARG A 242 -23.08 3.30 -11.96
C ARG A 242 -24.13 2.56 -12.78
N GLN A 243 -23.72 1.64 -13.65
CA GLN A 243 -24.64 0.92 -14.53
C GLN A 243 -25.60 0.03 -13.75
N ALA A 244 -25.15 -0.60 -12.69
CA ALA A 244 -25.98 -1.42 -11.82
C ALA A 244 -27.09 -0.60 -11.15
N THR A 245 -26.78 0.59 -10.64
CA THR A 245 -27.74 1.47 -9.95
C THR A 245 -28.67 2.18 -10.93
N GLU A 246 -28.18 2.62 -12.10
CA GLU A 246 -28.99 3.23 -13.16
C GLU A 246 -30.06 2.25 -13.70
N ALA A 247 -29.70 0.97 -13.80
CA ALA A 247 -30.64 -0.08 -14.17
C ALA A 247 -31.64 -0.42 -13.06
N GLY A 248 -31.45 0.09 -11.82
CA GLY A 248 -32.31 -0.17 -10.66
C GLY A 248 -32.33 -1.64 -10.20
N GLN A 249 -31.36 -2.43 -10.62
CA GLN A 249 -31.38 -3.88 -10.45
C GLN A 249 -30.49 -4.36 -9.28
N LEU A 250 -29.40 -3.66 -9.03
CA LEU A 250 -28.43 -3.99 -8.00
C LEU A 250 -28.09 -2.73 -7.20
N THR A 251 -28.32 -2.76 -5.91
CA THR A 251 -28.27 -1.58 -5.03
C THR A 251 -27.36 -1.78 -3.83
N LYS A 252 -26.87 -3.01 -3.62
CA LYS A 252 -26.00 -3.35 -2.49
C LYS A 252 -24.68 -3.92 -2.97
N PHE A 253 -23.60 -3.32 -2.47
CA PHE A 253 -22.23 -3.62 -2.90
C PHE A 253 -21.33 -3.95 -1.71
N PHE A 254 -20.47 -4.94 -1.90
CA PHE A 254 -19.48 -5.38 -0.94
C PHE A 254 -18.10 -5.33 -1.59
N LEU A 255 -17.16 -4.64 -0.98
CA LEU A 255 -15.82 -4.48 -1.51
C LEU A 255 -14.78 -4.74 -0.45
N VAL A 256 -13.80 -5.50 -0.82
CA VAL A 256 -12.65 -5.81 0.03
C VAL A 256 -11.62 -4.70 0.02
N ARG A 257 -11.68 -3.84 -0.96
CA ARG A 257 -10.79 -2.72 -1.18
C ARG A 257 -11.47 -1.84 -2.20
N GLY A 258 -11.49 -0.59 -1.95
CA GLY A 258 -12.09 0.34 -2.88
C GLY A 258 -11.97 1.75 -2.36
N SER A 259 -12.34 2.71 -3.16
CA SER A 259 -12.49 4.07 -2.75
C SER A 259 -13.97 4.42 -2.55
N LEU A 260 -14.24 5.31 -1.63
CA LEU A 260 -15.51 6.01 -1.50
C LEU A 260 -15.39 7.39 -2.15
N GLY A 261 -14.87 7.43 -3.38
CA GLY A 261 -14.75 8.67 -4.12
C GLY A 261 -16.07 9.45 -4.21
N PRO A 262 -16.02 10.76 -4.49
CA PRO A 262 -17.20 11.62 -4.54
C PRO A 262 -18.32 11.06 -5.44
N GLY A 263 -17.95 10.38 -6.52
CA GLY A 263 -18.89 9.76 -7.44
C GLY A 263 -19.71 8.60 -6.87
N LEU A 264 -19.23 7.96 -5.78
CA LEU A 264 -19.95 6.90 -5.08
C LEU A 264 -20.73 7.43 -3.89
N LYS A 265 -20.14 8.35 -3.12
CA LYS A 265 -20.78 8.92 -1.92
C LYS A 265 -22.13 9.61 -2.20
N ASN A 266 -22.23 10.28 -3.33
CA ASN A 266 -23.41 11.07 -3.72
C ASN A 266 -24.27 10.36 -4.77
N ARG A 267 -24.08 9.04 -4.95
CA ARG A 267 -24.79 8.33 -6.00
C ARG A 267 -26.16 7.88 -5.53
N ASP A 268 -27.18 8.31 -6.27
CA ASP A 268 -28.54 7.81 -6.11
C ASP A 268 -28.62 6.31 -6.51
N GLY A 269 -29.52 5.58 -5.87
CA GLY A 269 -29.74 4.16 -6.12
C GLY A 269 -28.88 3.21 -5.33
N ILE A 270 -27.88 3.67 -4.57
CA ILE A 270 -27.14 2.82 -3.61
C ILE A 270 -27.98 2.70 -2.34
N GLU A 271 -28.40 1.48 -1.99
CA GLU A 271 -28.99 1.17 -0.69
C GLU A 271 -27.92 0.91 0.36
N GLU A 272 -26.89 0.19 -0.03
CA GLU A 272 -25.79 -0.15 0.85
C GLU A 272 -24.49 -0.39 0.08
N TYR A 273 -23.42 0.24 0.53
CA TYR A 273 -22.08 0.04 0.00
C TYR A 273 -21.12 -0.18 1.18
N MET A 274 -20.56 -1.37 1.26
CA MET A 274 -19.59 -1.72 2.31
C MET A 274 -18.21 -1.84 1.70
N VAL A 275 -17.26 -1.06 2.22
CA VAL A 275 -15.87 -1.15 1.82
C VAL A 275 -14.99 -1.37 3.04
N TYR A 276 -14.02 -2.27 2.90
CA TYR A 276 -13.02 -2.59 3.89
C TYR A 276 -11.70 -1.97 3.46
N ILE A 277 -11.17 -1.09 4.27
CA ILE A 277 -9.96 -0.34 3.98
C ILE A 277 -9.07 -0.28 5.23
N PRO A 278 -7.75 -0.22 5.09
CA PRO A 278 -6.86 -0.13 6.23
C PRO A 278 -7.09 1.09 7.11
N LYS A 279 -7.48 2.21 6.51
CA LYS A 279 -7.85 3.44 7.23
C LYS A 279 -8.71 4.33 6.35
N TYR A 280 -9.78 4.87 6.91
CA TYR A 280 -10.59 5.88 6.25
C TYR A 280 -10.02 7.27 6.53
N PHE A 281 -9.18 7.76 5.62
CA PHE A 281 -8.39 8.96 5.82
C PHE A 281 -9.18 10.23 6.03
N GLU A 282 -10.31 10.42 5.36
CA GLU A 282 -11.13 11.65 5.52
C GLU A 282 -11.68 11.82 6.93
N GLU A 283 -11.99 10.72 7.63
CA GLU A 283 -12.41 10.78 9.01
C GLU A 283 -11.22 10.79 9.96
N ALA A 284 -10.19 9.99 9.65
CA ALA A 284 -8.99 9.90 10.45
C ALA A 284 -8.24 11.24 10.53
N GLU A 285 -8.22 12.04 9.45
CA GLU A 285 -7.64 13.40 9.47
C GLU A 285 -8.22 14.28 10.58
N LYS A 286 -9.51 14.11 10.88
CA LYS A 286 -10.22 14.92 11.90
C LYS A 286 -9.96 14.45 13.32
N LYS A 287 -9.55 13.18 13.50
CA LYS A 287 -9.49 12.52 14.82
C LYS A 287 -8.07 12.09 15.22
N ASP A 288 -7.21 11.82 14.24
CA ASP A 288 -5.86 11.31 14.44
C ASP A 288 -4.82 12.37 14.07
N PRO A 289 -4.10 12.95 15.04
CA PRO A 289 -3.12 13.99 14.77
C PRO A 289 -1.95 13.55 13.88
N LYS A 290 -1.62 12.25 13.83
CA LYS A 290 -0.59 11.72 12.93
C LYS A 290 -1.07 11.78 11.48
N VAL A 291 -2.33 11.42 11.23
CA VAL A 291 -2.94 11.52 9.91
C VAL A 291 -3.07 12.97 9.47
N ALA A 292 -3.55 13.85 10.35
CA ALA A 292 -3.63 15.28 10.05
C ALA A 292 -2.25 15.88 9.70
N LYS A 293 -1.22 15.50 10.45
CA LYS A 293 0.16 15.94 10.17
C LYS A 293 0.65 15.44 8.81
N PHE A 294 0.44 14.15 8.50
CA PHE A 294 0.82 13.57 7.21
C PHE A 294 0.12 14.28 6.04
N ILE A 295 -1.19 14.46 6.12
CA ILE A 295 -1.97 15.12 5.06
C ILE A 295 -1.52 16.56 4.87
N LYS A 296 -1.28 17.30 5.97
CA LYS A 296 -0.74 18.66 5.90
C LYS A 296 0.64 18.67 5.24
N ALA A 297 1.54 17.79 5.64
CA ALA A 297 2.88 17.69 5.06
C ALA A 297 2.83 17.37 3.57
N TYR A 298 1.92 16.47 3.16
CA TYR A 298 1.69 16.15 1.76
C TYR A 298 1.25 17.40 0.95
N LYS A 299 0.24 18.13 1.45
CA LYS A 299 -0.25 19.37 0.83
C LYS A 299 0.86 20.42 0.71
N ASP A 300 1.64 20.58 1.77
CA ASP A 300 2.74 21.56 1.80
C ASP A 300 3.87 21.19 0.84
N PHE A 301 4.20 19.91 0.71
CA PHE A 301 5.28 19.42 -0.14
C PHE A 301 4.90 19.45 -1.63
N TYR A 302 3.72 18.92 -1.98
CA TYR A 302 3.27 18.80 -3.38
C TYR A 302 2.47 19.98 -3.89
N LYS A 303 2.14 20.95 -3.03
CA LYS A 303 1.31 22.15 -3.37
C LYS A 303 -0.03 21.80 -3.99
N ARG A 304 -0.65 20.71 -3.51
CA ARG A 304 -1.96 20.21 -3.94
C ARG A 304 -2.64 19.46 -2.82
N ASP A 305 -3.95 19.24 -2.96
CA ASP A 305 -4.72 18.48 -2.01
C ASP A 305 -4.34 16.99 -2.01
N PHE A 306 -4.55 16.35 -0.87
CA PHE A 306 -4.36 14.92 -0.73
C PHE A 306 -5.48 14.19 -1.51
N PRO A 307 -5.14 13.23 -2.38
CA PRO A 307 -6.12 12.57 -3.23
C PRO A 307 -6.84 11.44 -2.50
N TYR A 308 -7.83 11.78 -1.67
CA TYR A 308 -8.60 10.80 -0.89
C TYR A 308 -9.36 9.78 -1.73
N ASP A 309 -9.70 10.13 -2.96
CA ASP A 309 -10.44 9.32 -3.93
C ASP A 309 -9.57 8.45 -4.83
N GLN A 310 -8.26 8.63 -4.73
CA GLN A 310 -7.29 7.85 -5.51
C GLN A 310 -6.42 7.07 -4.51
N ALA A 311 -5.84 6.02 -4.80
CA ALA A 311 -5.00 5.13 -4.00
C ALA A 311 -4.24 5.77 -2.78
N PRO A 312 -4.93 6.44 -1.80
CA PRO A 312 -4.27 7.17 -0.70
C PRO A 312 -3.42 6.25 0.16
N LEU A 313 -3.77 4.96 0.20
CA LEU A 313 -3.05 3.93 0.91
C LEU A 313 -1.62 3.74 0.40
N CYS A 314 -1.40 3.88 -0.90
CA CYS A 314 -0.07 3.72 -1.49
C CYS A 314 0.89 4.80 -0.97
N SER A 315 0.46 6.07 -0.92
CA SER A 315 1.26 7.16 -0.37
C SER A 315 1.55 6.96 1.11
N ALA A 316 0.51 6.70 1.88
CA ALA A 316 0.62 6.60 3.32
C ALA A 316 1.43 5.36 3.75
N SER A 317 1.28 4.22 3.06
CA SER A 317 2.07 3.02 3.37
C SER A 317 3.55 3.23 3.07
N CYS A 318 3.90 3.78 1.93
CA CYS A 318 5.30 4.03 1.59
C CYS A 318 5.93 5.12 2.47
N TYR A 319 5.14 6.08 2.95
CA TYR A 319 5.56 7.03 3.97
C TYR A 319 5.94 6.28 5.27
N ASP A 320 5.05 5.43 5.79
CA ASP A 320 5.33 4.63 6.98
C ASP A 320 6.48 3.63 6.78
N HIS A 321 6.65 3.05 5.60
CA HIS A 321 7.77 2.12 5.32
C HIS A 321 9.13 2.77 5.52
N VAL A 322 9.30 4.02 5.08
CA VAL A 322 10.55 4.76 5.30
C VAL A 322 10.83 4.93 6.79
N TYR A 323 9.84 5.34 7.57
CA TYR A 323 9.99 5.52 9.02
C TYR A 323 10.18 4.19 9.76
N MET A 324 9.46 3.13 9.36
CA MET A 324 9.65 1.80 9.93
C MET A 324 11.07 1.29 9.74
N LEU A 325 11.65 1.47 8.53
CA LEU A 325 13.05 1.10 8.28
C LEU A 325 14.02 1.91 9.12
N VAL A 326 13.82 3.20 9.22
CA VAL A 326 14.66 4.07 10.05
C VAL A 326 14.64 3.61 11.50
N GLU A 327 13.46 3.30 12.06
CA GLU A 327 13.36 2.81 13.44
C GLU A 327 13.95 1.41 13.60
N ALA A 328 13.79 0.53 12.62
CA ALA A 328 14.41 -0.79 12.64
C ALA A 328 15.94 -0.71 12.58
N MET A 329 16.51 0.17 11.75
CA MET A 329 17.95 0.41 11.68
C MET A 329 18.50 0.97 12.99
N LYS A 330 17.80 1.90 13.63
CA LYS A 330 18.18 2.42 14.97
C LYS A 330 18.22 1.30 16.01
N LYS A 331 17.20 0.43 16.03
CA LYS A 331 17.12 -0.72 16.94
C LYS A 331 18.17 -1.80 16.65
N ALA A 332 18.45 -2.04 15.36
CA ALA A 332 19.47 -2.98 14.91
C ALA A 332 20.90 -2.48 15.15
N GLY A 333 21.09 -1.16 15.32
CA GLY A 333 22.41 -0.54 15.45
C GLY A 333 23.23 -0.53 14.15
N THR A 334 22.61 -0.80 13.02
CA THR A 334 23.24 -0.88 11.68
C THR A 334 22.29 -0.43 10.57
N VAL A 335 22.87 0.12 9.50
CA VAL A 335 22.16 0.40 8.22
C VAL A 335 22.59 -0.57 7.12
N ASP A 336 23.60 -1.40 7.37
CA ASP A 336 24.28 -2.19 6.33
C ASP A 336 23.94 -3.68 6.36
N ASP A 337 23.34 -4.16 7.44
CA ASP A 337 22.96 -5.56 7.63
C ASP A 337 21.44 -5.76 7.54
N PRO A 338 20.90 -6.18 6.38
CA PRO A 338 19.47 -6.45 6.21
C PRO A 338 18.93 -7.53 7.16
N VAL A 339 19.80 -8.48 7.59
CA VAL A 339 19.39 -9.55 8.52
C VAL A 339 19.10 -8.98 9.89
N ALA A 340 20.02 -8.16 10.43
CA ALA A 340 19.82 -7.50 11.70
C ALA A 340 18.65 -6.51 11.67
N VAL A 341 18.50 -5.74 10.58
CA VAL A 341 17.39 -4.80 10.40
C VAL A 341 16.05 -5.53 10.32
N LYS A 342 15.95 -6.63 9.55
CA LYS A 342 14.73 -7.45 9.53
C LYS A 342 14.39 -7.99 10.91
N LYS A 343 15.37 -8.53 11.64
CA LYS A 343 15.16 -9.04 13.01
C LYS A 343 14.60 -7.95 13.93
N ALA A 344 15.13 -6.73 13.86
CA ALA A 344 14.63 -5.60 14.64
C ALA A 344 13.22 -5.21 14.24
N LEU A 345 12.91 -5.20 12.94
CA LEU A 345 11.60 -4.91 12.39
C LEU A 345 10.54 -5.91 12.86
N MET A 346 10.85 -7.22 12.79
CA MET A 346 9.97 -8.30 13.23
C MET A 346 9.67 -8.26 14.74
N ALA A 347 10.60 -7.74 15.54
CA ALA A 347 10.46 -7.64 16.99
C ALA A 347 9.75 -6.37 17.46
N MET A 348 9.37 -5.46 16.58
CA MET A 348 8.75 -4.20 16.96
C MET A 348 7.27 -4.13 16.57
N THR A 349 6.52 -3.35 17.36
CA THR A 349 5.24 -2.78 16.90
C THR A 349 5.52 -1.34 16.49
N TYR A 350 5.28 -1.03 15.24
CA TYR A 350 5.40 0.32 14.71
C TYR A 350 4.09 1.07 14.90
N ASP A 351 4.15 2.29 15.42
CA ASP A 351 2.98 3.15 15.66
C ASP A 351 3.09 4.44 14.84
N GLY A 352 2.89 4.31 13.53
CA GLY A 352 2.87 5.40 12.55
C GLY A 352 1.46 5.86 12.20
N LEU A 353 1.18 5.95 10.90
CA LEU A 353 -0.19 6.18 10.39
C LEU A 353 -1.09 4.97 10.70
N TRP A 354 -0.48 3.80 10.79
CA TRP A 354 -1.09 2.58 11.30
C TRP A 354 -0.26 2.01 12.45
N LYS A 355 -0.91 1.23 13.30
CA LYS A 355 -0.21 0.39 14.25
C LYS A 355 0.05 -0.96 13.58
N ILE A 356 1.31 -1.21 13.21
CA ILE A 356 1.74 -2.38 12.44
C ILE A 356 2.67 -3.25 13.28
N ARG A 357 2.43 -4.55 13.28
CA ARG A 357 3.36 -5.60 13.69
C ARG A 357 3.44 -6.66 12.61
N PHE A 358 4.43 -7.52 12.66
CA PHE A 358 4.58 -8.59 11.70
C PHE A 358 4.41 -9.96 12.38
N ASP A 359 3.83 -10.91 11.65
CA ASP A 359 3.87 -12.31 12.06
C ASP A 359 5.26 -12.91 11.77
N GLU A 360 5.48 -14.17 12.20
CA GLU A 360 6.76 -14.88 12.05
C GLU A 360 7.25 -14.99 10.61
N ARG A 361 6.37 -14.90 9.63
CA ARG A 361 6.68 -14.96 8.21
C ARG A 361 7.10 -13.60 7.63
N GLY A 362 6.68 -12.50 8.23
CA GLY A 362 6.85 -11.14 7.70
C GLY A 362 5.60 -10.58 7.05
N GLU A 363 4.42 -11.16 7.33
CA GLU A 363 3.13 -10.59 7.02
C GLU A 363 2.73 -9.54 8.05
N ALA A 364 2.30 -8.38 7.59
CA ALA A 364 1.82 -7.36 8.50
C ALA A 364 0.47 -7.72 9.11
N ILE A 365 0.34 -7.39 10.39
CA ILE A 365 -0.90 -7.43 11.15
C ILE A 365 -1.20 -5.98 11.55
N PHE A 366 -2.37 -5.49 11.19
CA PHE A 366 -2.79 -4.10 11.47
C PHE A 366 -4.31 -3.99 11.54
N ASN A 367 -4.79 -2.90 12.10
CA ASN A 367 -6.21 -2.58 12.22
C ASN A 367 -6.75 -2.07 10.88
N PHE A 368 -8.04 -2.29 10.63
CA PHE A 368 -8.69 -1.77 9.44
C PHE A 368 -10.07 -1.19 9.76
N ASP A 369 -10.57 -0.39 8.84
CA ASP A 369 -11.87 0.26 8.91
C ASP A 369 -12.86 -0.42 7.99
N VAL A 370 -14.08 -0.62 8.48
CA VAL A 370 -15.24 -0.92 7.66
C VAL A 370 -16.01 0.37 7.47
N VAL A 371 -16.06 0.86 6.26
CA VAL A 371 -16.86 2.03 5.91
C VAL A 371 -18.12 1.58 5.22
N ARG A 372 -19.25 1.92 5.80
CA ARG A 372 -20.57 1.56 5.33
C ARG A 372 -21.33 2.79 4.93
N LEU A 373 -21.58 2.94 3.63
CA LEU A 373 -22.46 3.96 3.09
C LEU A 373 -23.86 3.38 3.01
N LYS A 374 -24.83 4.07 3.60
CA LYS A 374 -26.25 3.71 3.59
C LYS A 374 -27.02 4.63 2.65
N LYS A 375 -28.23 4.20 2.33
CA LYS A 375 -29.20 5.02 1.57
C LYS A 375 -29.29 6.43 2.16
N GLY A 376 -29.21 7.44 1.31
CA GLY A 376 -29.23 8.83 1.72
C GLY A 376 -27.86 9.41 2.11
N GLY A 377 -26.76 8.67 1.85
CA GLY A 377 -25.39 9.19 2.01
C GLY A 377 -24.83 9.11 3.42
N ALA A 378 -25.55 8.51 4.39
CA ALA A 378 -25.02 8.32 5.74
C ALA A 378 -23.83 7.37 5.76
N LEU A 379 -22.74 7.78 6.41
CA LEU A 379 -21.52 6.98 6.57
C LEU A 379 -21.40 6.46 8.00
N GLU A 380 -21.16 5.16 8.13
CA GLU A 380 -20.77 4.52 9.38
C GLU A 380 -19.35 3.97 9.23
N VAL A 381 -18.48 4.29 10.17
CA VAL A 381 -17.11 3.76 10.22
C VAL A 381 -16.95 2.89 11.47
N THR A 382 -16.54 1.65 11.26
CA THR A 382 -16.26 0.70 12.35
C THR A 382 -14.81 0.28 12.27
N HIS A 383 -14.08 0.43 13.39
CA HIS A 383 -12.70 -0.03 13.50
C HIS A 383 -12.68 -1.50 13.88
N ILE A 384 -11.92 -2.30 13.14
CA ILE A 384 -11.73 -3.72 13.42
C ILE A 384 -10.27 -3.98 13.77
N ASN A 385 -10.05 -4.59 14.92
CA ASN A 385 -8.74 -5.02 15.39
C ASN A 385 -8.63 -6.52 15.18
N PRO A 386 -7.72 -7.00 14.31
CA PRO A 386 -7.38 -8.42 14.27
C PRO A 386 -6.78 -8.84 15.62
N SER A 387 -7.23 -9.95 16.13
CA SER A 387 -6.76 -10.55 17.40
C SER A 387 -5.31 -11.02 17.31
#